data_af586e00eb02cedf81a2b4357f59e87e
#
_entry.id   af586e00eb02cedf81a2b4357f59e87e
#
_cell.length_a   1.000
_cell.length_b   1.000
_cell.length_c   1.000
_cell.angle_alpha   90.00
_cell.angle_beta   90.00
_cell.angle_gamma   90.00
#
_symmetry.space_group_name_H-M   'P 1'
#
loop_
_entity.id
_entity.type
_entity.pdbx_description
1 polymer ?
#
loop_
_entity_poly.entity_id
_entity_poly.type
_entity_poly.pdbx_seq_one_letter_code
_entity_poly.pdbx_strand_id
1 'polypeptide(L)'
;MKKKFITYGSNAFLQSSKRIIEEAKSLNIFDETQRYEYSDLPDALKSSPLFLDKKKGGHWLWKPYVIYDSLSKLNEGDILIYSDSGCELKNPDGWKIELELLKHKDAIFYQYSENRNYAFSKFNPAFNDSPKLKHWMKNSLKETFQPIFDNEKWLEKNKLMAGVIIIKKTPDMMMVIKQWLDVMTFRPDLVADPLLFEKQSLEFSSHRHDQSVLSAMIRYYEDKINILIKDEMSEYDHDNQIVKASRRVDKTEENQLKSFLKSIYHRIKN
;
A
#
# COMPACT_ATOMS: atom_id res chain seq x y z
N MET A 1 21.10 -12.64 -7.19
CA MET A 1 19.74 -12.13 -6.96
C MET A 1 19.84 -11.07 -5.86
N LYS A 2 19.91 -9.80 -6.28
CA LYS A 2 20.02 -8.64 -5.41
C LYS A 2 18.66 -8.35 -4.77
N LYS A 3 18.65 -7.93 -3.50
CA LYS A 3 17.44 -7.56 -2.76
C LYS A 3 17.52 -6.08 -2.41
N LYS A 4 16.63 -5.29 -2.99
CA LYS A 4 16.55 -3.85 -2.75
C LYS A 4 15.29 -3.50 -1.96
N PHE A 5 15.48 -2.83 -0.83
CA PHE A 5 14.38 -2.29 -0.04
C PHE A 5 14.17 -0.81 -0.37
N ILE A 6 12.91 -0.42 -0.59
CA ILE A 6 12.55 0.97 -0.82
C ILE A 6 11.38 1.42 0.05
N THR A 7 11.36 2.71 0.33
CA THR A 7 10.22 3.39 0.95
C THR A 7 10.09 4.81 0.39
N TYR A 8 8.93 5.42 0.60
CA TYR A 8 8.72 6.84 0.31
C TYR A 8 8.32 7.58 1.59
N GLY A 9 8.83 8.80 1.76
CA GLY A 9 8.42 9.66 2.86
C GLY A 9 8.63 11.13 2.56
N SER A 10 7.57 11.91 2.74
CA SER A 10 7.60 13.36 2.63
C SER A 10 6.79 13.99 3.76
N ASN A 11 7.03 15.25 4.06
CA ASN A 11 6.31 16.00 5.11
C ASN A 11 6.25 15.21 6.44
N ALA A 12 5.06 14.88 6.91
CA ALA A 12 4.81 14.19 8.17
C ALA A 12 5.39 12.76 8.26
N PHE A 13 5.92 12.23 7.17
CA PHE A 13 6.53 10.89 7.11
C PHE A 13 8.05 10.92 6.87
N LEU A 14 8.67 12.10 6.91
CA LEU A 14 10.09 12.24 6.64
C LEU A 14 10.97 11.47 7.63
N GLN A 15 10.72 11.61 8.92
CA GLN A 15 11.46 10.88 9.96
C GLN A 15 11.11 9.39 9.98
N SER A 16 9.84 9.07 9.80
CA SER A 16 9.39 7.68 9.68
C SER A 16 10.08 6.95 8.53
N SER A 17 10.28 7.63 7.38
CA SER A 17 10.99 7.04 6.24
C SER A 17 12.50 6.86 6.49
N LYS A 18 13.13 7.76 7.24
CA LYS A 18 14.53 7.59 7.68
C LYS A 18 14.65 6.39 8.63
N ARG A 19 13.75 6.31 9.62
CA ARG A 19 13.72 5.22 10.60
C ARG A 19 13.61 3.85 9.93
N ILE A 20 12.64 3.65 9.02
CA ILE A 20 12.45 2.34 8.39
C ILE A 20 13.62 1.94 7.50
N ILE A 21 14.35 2.91 6.91
CA ILE A 21 15.60 2.63 6.18
C ILE A 21 16.68 2.12 7.14
N GLU A 22 16.82 2.71 8.32
CA GLU A 22 17.80 2.23 9.32
C GLU A 22 17.38 0.84 9.86
N GLU A 23 16.10 0.58 10.06
CA GLU A 23 15.59 -0.76 10.37
C GLU A 23 15.96 -1.76 9.26
N ALA A 24 15.75 -1.40 7.98
CA ALA A 24 16.09 -2.26 6.84
C ALA A 24 17.59 -2.58 6.78
N LYS A 25 18.46 -1.60 7.03
CA LYS A 25 19.90 -1.82 7.12
C LYS A 25 20.28 -2.75 8.27
N SER A 26 19.66 -2.54 9.44
CA SER A 26 19.98 -3.32 10.65
C SER A 26 19.57 -4.78 10.55
N LEU A 27 18.57 -5.12 9.71
CA LEU A 27 18.20 -6.50 9.43
C LEU A 27 19.29 -7.28 8.68
N ASN A 28 20.19 -6.59 7.98
CA ASN A 28 21.28 -7.20 7.20
C ASN A 28 20.81 -8.29 6.21
N ILE A 29 19.66 -8.07 5.60
CA ILE A 29 19.02 -8.97 4.64
C ILE A 29 19.01 -8.37 3.24
N PHE A 30 18.91 -7.05 3.16
CA PHE A 30 18.80 -6.30 1.92
C PHE A 30 20.17 -5.82 1.46
N ASP A 31 20.48 -6.02 0.17
CA ASP A 31 21.77 -5.63 -0.43
C ASP A 31 21.82 -4.12 -0.72
N GLU A 32 20.65 -3.49 -0.88
CA GLU A 32 20.53 -2.06 -1.11
C GLU A 32 19.26 -1.52 -0.42
N THR A 33 19.33 -0.29 0.07
CA THR A 33 18.18 0.45 0.60
C THR A 33 18.08 1.82 -0.05
N GLN A 34 16.87 2.25 -0.39
CA GLN A 34 16.64 3.58 -0.97
C GLN A 34 15.39 4.21 -0.37
N ARG A 35 15.53 5.47 0.02
CA ARG A 35 14.41 6.33 0.41
C ARG A 35 14.09 7.28 -0.75
N TYR A 36 12.82 7.31 -1.13
CA TYR A 36 12.27 8.29 -2.04
C TYR A 36 11.60 9.42 -1.28
N GLU A 37 11.64 10.61 -1.83
CA GLU A 37 10.95 11.79 -1.34
C GLU A 37 10.32 12.61 -2.48
N TYR A 38 9.67 13.71 -2.16
CA TYR A 38 8.94 14.50 -3.15
C TYR A 38 9.83 15.01 -4.31
N SER A 39 11.09 15.35 -4.02
CA SER A 39 12.07 15.80 -5.04
C SER A 39 12.33 14.74 -6.10
N ASP A 40 12.26 13.45 -5.76
CA ASP A 40 12.56 12.33 -6.66
C ASP A 40 11.43 12.04 -7.65
N LEU A 41 10.25 12.66 -7.47
CA LEU A 41 9.11 12.44 -8.33
C LEU A 41 9.20 13.31 -9.59
N PRO A 42 8.75 12.81 -10.77
CA PRO A 42 8.72 13.60 -11.99
C PRO A 42 7.69 14.73 -11.93
N ASP A 43 7.95 15.82 -12.64
CA ASP A 43 7.07 17.01 -12.64
C ASP A 43 5.67 16.68 -13.18
N ALA A 44 5.57 15.78 -14.15
CA ALA A 44 4.29 15.29 -14.65
C ALA A 44 3.40 14.68 -13.56
N LEU A 45 3.99 13.99 -12.60
CA LEU A 45 3.27 13.43 -11.46
C LEU A 45 2.92 14.51 -10.43
N LYS A 46 3.87 15.41 -10.14
CA LYS A 46 3.70 16.53 -9.20
C LYS A 46 2.60 17.50 -9.63
N SER A 47 2.40 17.67 -10.94
CA SER A 47 1.37 18.57 -11.52
C SER A 47 -0.04 17.95 -11.54
N SER A 48 -0.21 16.68 -11.17
CA SER A 48 -1.51 16.05 -11.07
C SER A 48 -2.42 16.78 -10.08
N PRO A 49 -3.70 17.08 -10.43
CA PRO A 49 -4.65 17.69 -9.51
C PRO A 49 -4.79 16.94 -8.18
N LEU A 50 -4.66 15.60 -8.21
CA LEU A 50 -4.70 14.78 -6.99
C LEU A 50 -3.48 14.99 -6.10
N PHE A 51 -2.33 15.33 -6.69
CA PHE A 51 -1.12 15.62 -5.93
C PHE A 51 -1.21 16.97 -5.21
N LEU A 52 -2.01 17.89 -5.74
CA LEU A 52 -2.27 19.20 -5.13
C LEU A 52 -3.21 19.09 -3.91
N ASP A 53 -3.94 17.99 -3.76
CA ASP A 53 -4.72 17.70 -2.55
C ASP A 53 -3.81 17.28 -1.39
N LYS A 54 -3.34 18.29 -0.64
CA LYS A 54 -2.44 18.11 0.52
C LYS A 54 -3.04 17.22 1.62
N LYS A 55 -4.38 17.07 1.69
CA LYS A 55 -5.05 16.33 2.76
C LYS A 55 -4.81 14.83 2.70
N LYS A 56 -4.57 14.29 1.50
CA LYS A 56 -4.42 12.84 1.26
C LYS A 56 -3.07 12.43 0.70
N GLY A 57 -2.04 13.28 0.86
CA GLY A 57 -0.69 12.96 0.40
C GLY A 57 -0.61 12.58 -1.08
N GLY A 58 -1.41 13.27 -1.93
CA GLY A 58 -1.46 13.02 -3.37
C GLY A 58 -2.14 11.70 -3.73
N HIS A 59 -3.05 11.19 -2.90
CA HIS A 59 -3.77 9.95 -3.13
C HIS A 59 -2.85 8.75 -3.45
N TRP A 60 -1.63 8.78 -2.91
CA TRP A 60 -0.59 7.75 -3.12
C TRP A 60 -0.20 7.53 -4.59
N LEU A 61 -0.40 8.52 -5.49
CA LEU A 61 0.00 8.45 -6.91
C LEU A 61 1.48 8.12 -7.08
N TRP A 62 2.31 8.57 -6.15
CA TRP A 62 3.75 8.33 -6.15
C TRP A 62 4.13 6.84 -5.96
N LYS A 63 3.27 6.03 -5.34
CA LYS A 63 3.61 4.65 -4.95
C LYS A 63 3.99 3.77 -6.15
N PRO A 64 3.13 3.59 -7.17
CA PRO A 64 3.52 2.78 -8.34
C PRO A 64 4.71 3.38 -9.09
N TYR A 65 4.90 4.71 -9.05
CA TYR A 65 6.06 5.33 -9.67
C TYR A 65 7.37 4.91 -9.00
N VAL A 66 7.50 5.05 -7.68
CA VAL A 66 8.75 4.70 -6.98
C VAL A 66 9.05 3.21 -7.07
N ILE A 67 8.01 2.37 -7.11
CA ILE A 67 8.15 0.92 -7.32
C ILE A 67 8.63 0.65 -8.76
N TYR A 68 8.00 1.23 -9.78
CA TYR A 68 8.38 1.07 -11.18
C TYR A 68 9.79 1.59 -11.45
N ASP A 69 10.10 2.79 -10.99
CA ASP A 69 11.43 3.41 -11.15
C ASP A 69 12.54 2.54 -10.53
N SER A 70 12.32 2.06 -9.31
CA SER A 70 13.29 1.15 -8.66
C SER A 70 13.40 -0.18 -9.38
N LEU A 71 12.27 -0.79 -9.76
CA LEU A 71 12.27 -2.09 -10.43
C LEU A 71 12.95 -2.02 -11.80
N SER A 72 12.76 -0.90 -12.54
CA SER A 72 13.39 -0.70 -13.85
C SER A 72 14.93 -0.72 -13.79
N LYS A 73 15.50 -0.26 -12.69
CA LYS A 73 16.95 -0.14 -12.45
C LYS A 73 17.62 -1.44 -11.96
N LEU A 74 16.84 -2.44 -11.57
CA LEU A 74 17.34 -3.75 -11.16
C LEU A 74 17.64 -4.63 -12.38
N ASN A 75 18.39 -5.72 -12.18
CA ASN A 75 18.55 -6.77 -13.20
C ASN A 75 17.37 -7.75 -13.12
N GLU A 76 17.11 -8.46 -14.22
CA GLU A 76 16.11 -9.52 -14.21
C GLU A 76 16.44 -10.58 -13.16
N GLY A 77 15.40 -10.99 -12.42
CA GLY A 77 15.53 -11.90 -11.27
C GLY A 77 15.86 -11.22 -9.94
N ASP A 78 16.28 -9.95 -9.91
CA ASP A 78 16.48 -9.22 -8.66
C ASP A 78 15.14 -8.92 -7.96
N ILE A 79 15.18 -8.73 -6.65
CA ILE A 79 14.00 -8.55 -5.81
C ILE A 79 13.91 -7.10 -5.35
N LEU A 80 12.72 -6.51 -5.51
CA LEU A 80 12.32 -5.24 -4.93
C LEU A 80 11.35 -5.49 -3.78
N ILE A 81 11.61 -4.85 -2.66
CA ILE A 81 10.73 -4.80 -1.49
C ILE A 81 10.32 -3.36 -1.26
N TYR A 82 9.02 -3.09 -1.30
CA TYR A 82 8.44 -1.82 -0.90
C TYR A 82 7.73 -1.96 0.44
N SER A 83 7.93 -0.99 1.32
CA SER A 83 7.09 -0.82 2.52
C SER A 83 6.74 0.63 2.76
N ASP A 84 5.48 0.87 3.19
CA ASP A 84 5.05 2.19 3.66
C ASP A 84 5.92 2.62 4.85
N SER A 85 6.34 3.87 4.86
CA SER A 85 7.24 4.42 5.89
C SER A 85 6.63 4.46 7.29
N GLY A 86 5.29 4.41 7.39
CA GLY A 86 4.58 4.28 8.67
C GLY A 86 4.67 2.90 9.30
N CYS A 87 5.18 1.90 8.59
CA CYS A 87 5.39 0.54 9.08
C CYS A 87 6.69 0.42 9.90
N GLU A 88 6.82 -0.68 10.63
CA GLU A 88 8.05 -1.12 11.29
C GLU A 88 8.47 -2.47 10.75
N LEU A 89 9.75 -2.64 10.42
CA LEU A 89 10.28 -3.92 10.00
C LEU A 89 10.54 -4.81 11.22
N LYS A 90 10.19 -6.08 11.10
CA LYS A 90 10.28 -7.08 12.17
C LYS A 90 11.11 -8.27 11.71
N ASN A 91 11.13 -9.25 12.47
CA ASN A 91 11.69 -10.61 12.40
C ASN A 91 12.51 -10.94 11.14
N PRO A 92 13.86 -11.00 11.26
CA PRO A 92 14.74 -11.39 10.15
C PRO A 92 14.43 -12.78 9.58
N ASP A 93 14.01 -13.73 10.41
CA ASP A 93 13.73 -15.09 9.96
C ASP A 93 12.41 -15.16 9.16
N GLY A 94 11.41 -14.36 9.54
CA GLY A 94 10.21 -14.18 8.74
C GLY A 94 10.54 -13.67 7.33
N TRP A 95 11.45 -12.69 7.22
CA TRP A 95 11.92 -12.19 5.92
C TRP A 95 12.62 -13.26 5.09
N LYS A 96 13.44 -14.12 5.69
CA LYS A 96 14.09 -15.23 4.98
C LYS A 96 13.06 -16.18 4.37
N ILE A 97 11.98 -16.50 5.13
CA ILE A 97 10.88 -17.34 4.66
C ILE A 97 10.19 -16.69 3.45
N GLU A 98 9.83 -15.41 3.53
CA GLU A 98 9.17 -14.70 2.42
C GLU A 98 10.06 -14.64 1.16
N LEU A 99 11.35 -14.35 1.34
CA LEU A 99 12.30 -14.26 0.22
C LEU A 99 12.57 -15.63 -0.43
N GLU A 100 12.50 -16.72 0.34
CA GLU A 100 12.63 -18.07 -0.19
C GLU A 100 11.50 -18.43 -1.16
N LEU A 101 10.27 -17.98 -0.87
CA LEU A 101 9.12 -18.19 -1.75
C LEU A 101 9.31 -17.59 -3.15
N LEU A 102 10.11 -16.51 -3.26
CA LEU A 102 10.39 -15.87 -4.54
C LEU A 102 11.34 -16.67 -5.44
N LYS A 103 11.92 -17.78 -4.99
CA LYS A 103 12.58 -18.73 -5.89
C LYS A 103 11.59 -19.32 -6.90
N HIS A 104 10.33 -19.47 -6.48
CA HIS A 104 9.27 -20.11 -7.24
C HIS A 104 8.13 -19.18 -7.63
N LYS A 105 8.14 -17.94 -7.15
CA LYS A 105 7.11 -16.92 -7.41
C LYS A 105 7.74 -15.61 -7.89
N ASP A 106 6.96 -14.84 -8.63
CA ASP A 106 7.41 -13.55 -9.18
C ASP A 106 7.02 -12.38 -8.29
N ALA A 107 6.01 -12.55 -7.45
CA ALA A 107 5.64 -11.56 -6.43
C ALA A 107 4.87 -12.19 -5.27
N ILE A 108 4.89 -11.49 -4.13
CA ILE A 108 4.04 -11.78 -2.99
C ILE A 108 3.23 -10.52 -2.68
N PHE A 109 1.91 -10.68 -2.70
CA PHE A 109 0.95 -9.68 -2.24
C PHE A 109 0.21 -10.20 -1.02
N TYR A 110 -0.25 -9.30 -0.17
CA TYR A 110 -0.98 -9.64 1.04
C TYR A 110 -2.42 -9.17 0.94
N GLN A 111 -3.38 -10.02 1.35
CA GLN A 111 -4.79 -9.68 1.39
C GLN A 111 -5.27 -9.59 2.84
N TYR A 112 -6.27 -8.76 3.09
CA TYR A 112 -6.95 -8.75 4.38
C TYR A 112 -7.81 -10.01 4.55
N SER A 113 -7.84 -10.57 5.76
CA SER A 113 -8.58 -11.79 6.07
C SER A 113 -9.94 -11.47 6.71
N GLU A 114 -10.98 -12.26 6.39
CA GLU A 114 -12.32 -12.11 6.96
C GLU A 114 -12.40 -12.45 8.45
N ASN A 115 -11.53 -13.33 8.91
CA ASN A 115 -11.57 -13.88 10.26
C ASN A 115 -10.80 -13.07 11.31
N ARG A 116 -10.44 -11.82 11.00
CA ARG A 116 -9.62 -10.98 11.86
C ARG A 116 -10.30 -9.67 12.22
N ASN A 117 -10.38 -9.38 13.51
CA ASN A 117 -10.81 -8.08 14.04
C ASN A 117 -9.70 -7.06 13.85
N TYR A 118 -9.77 -6.28 12.79
CA TYR A 118 -8.79 -5.21 12.54
C TYR A 118 -8.97 -4.07 13.54
N ALA A 119 -7.85 -3.51 14.04
CA ALA A 119 -7.87 -2.46 15.06
C ALA A 119 -8.69 -1.22 14.67
N PHE A 120 -8.84 -0.94 13.38
CA PHE A 120 -9.65 0.17 12.89
C PHE A 120 -11.17 -0.09 12.94
N SER A 121 -11.63 -1.33 13.04
CA SER A 121 -13.05 -1.65 13.27
C SER A 121 -13.54 -1.11 14.61
N LYS A 122 -12.66 -1.01 15.59
CA LYS A 122 -12.97 -0.42 16.91
C LYS A 122 -13.25 1.08 16.86
N PHE A 123 -12.78 1.78 15.83
CA PHE A 123 -12.93 3.24 15.69
C PHE A 123 -14.11 3.65 14.81
N ASN A 124 -14.66 2.72 14.04
CA ASN A 124 -15.83 2.98 13.21
C ASN A 124 -16.70 1.72 13.08
N PRO A 125 -17.70 1.54 13.97
CA PRO A 125 -18.61 0.39 13.96
C PRO A 125 -19.46 0.27 12.68
N ALA A 126 -19.58 1.36 11.90
CA ALA A 126 -20.23 1.33 10.58
C ALA A 126 -19.37 0.69 9.49
N PHE A 127 -18.08 0.48 9.73
CA PHE A 127 -17.24 -0.34 8.88
C PHE A 127 -17.55 -1.80 9.18
N ASN A 128 -18.40 -2.37 8.35
CA ASN A 128 -18.55 -3.81 8.29
C ASN A 128 -17.16 -4.39 8.06
N ASP A 129 -16.72 -5.30 8.92
CA ASP A 129 -15.34 -5.83 8.93
C ASP A 129 -14.99 -6.67 7.70
N SER A 130 -15.90 -6.77 6.74
CA SER A 130 -15.68 -7.52 5.50
C SER A 130 -14.58 -6.87 4.65
N PRO A 131 -13.50 -7.59 4.33
CA PRO A 131 -12.42 -7.09 3.49
C PRO A 131 -12.73 -7.15 1.99
N LYS A 132 -13.94 -7.56 1.59
CA LYS A 132 -14.31 -7.78 0.19
C LYS A 132 -14.24 -6.51 -0.64
N LEU A 133 -13.77 -6.62 -1.87
CA LEU A 133 -13.55 -5.48 -2.78
C LEU A 133 -14.81 -4.65 -3.01
N LYS A 134 -15.99 -5.28 -3.05
CA LYS A 134 -17.26 -4.59 -3.24
C LYS A 134 -17.51 -3.47 -2.23
N HIS A 135 -16.96 -3.57 -1.01
CA HIS A 135 -17.09 -2.55 0.03
C HIS A 135 -16.05 -1.43 -0.08
N TRP A 136 -14.91 -1.69 -0.74
CA TRP A 136 -13.73 -0.83 -0.70
C TRP A 136 -13.35 -0.24 -2.07
N MET A 137 -14.25 -0.35 -3.04
CA MET A 137 -14.04 0.12 -4.38
C MET A 137 -15.25 0.90 -4.85
N LYS A 138 -15.06 2.13 -5.35
CA LYS A 138 -16.16 2.94 -5.89
C LYS A 138 -16.69 2.38 -7.20
N ASN A 139 -17.94 2.72 -7.55
CA ASN A 139 -18.61 2.14 -8.70
C ASN A 139 -17.90 2.43 -10.02
N SER A 140 -17.44 3.66 -10.26
CA SER A 140 -16.72 4.00 -11.51
C SER A 140 -15.47 3.13 -11.73
N LEU A 141 -14.75 2.75 -10.65
CA LEU A 141 -13.63 1.81 -10.77
C LEU A 141 -14.11 0.38 -11.06
N LYS A 142 -15.17 -0.08 -10.38
CA LYS A 142 -15.77 -1.40 -10.65
C LYS A 142 -16.20 -1.53 -12.11
N GLU A 143 -16.94 -0.54 -12.61
CA GLU A 143 -17.45 -0.50 -13.99
C GLU A 143 -16.30 -0.47 -15.02
N THR A 144 -15.21 0.25 -14.71
CA THR A 144 -14.03 0.31 -15.59
C THR A 144 -13.32 -1.04 -15.70
N PHE A 145 -13.23 -1.78 -14.60
CA PHE A 145 -12.53 -3.08 -14.59
C PHE A 145 -13.45 -4.25 -14.92
N GLN A 146 -14.76 -4.13 -14.76
CA GLN A 146 -15.71 -5.24 -15.01
C GLN A 146 -15.55 -5.90 -16.39
N PRO A 147 -15.33 -5.17 -17.51
CA PRO A 147 -15.20 -5.78 -18.83
C PRO A 147 -14.04 -6.77 -19.01
N ILE A 148 -13.02 -6.73 -18.14
CA ILE A 148 -11.89 -7.66 -18.21
C ILE A 148 -12.09 -8.91 -17.32
N PHE A 149 -13.18 -8.96 -16.54
CA PHE A 149 -13.55 -10.10 -15.72
C PHE A 149 -14.79 -10.80 -16.31
N ASP A 150 -14.82 -12.12 -16.27
CA ASP A 150 -15.92 -12.93 -16.80
C ASP A 150 -17.27 -12.71 -16.07
N ASN A 151 -17.19 -12.32 -14.79
CA ASN A 151 -18.35 -12.07 -13.93
C ASN A 151 -17.96 -11.23 -12.71
N GLU A 152 -18.93 -10.85 -11.88
CA GLU A 152 -18.72 -9.99 -10.71
C GLU A 152 -18.10 -10.71 -9.49
N LYS A 153 -17.82 -12.02 -9.56
CA LYS A 153 -17.25 -12.77 -8.43
C LYS A 153 -15.89 -12.23 -7.96
N TRP A 154 -15.15 -11.51 -8.82
CA TRP A 154 -13.92 -10.86 -8.43
C TRP A 154 -14.13 -9.80 -7.32
N LEU A 155 -15.32 -9.20 -7.22
CA LEU A 155 -15.68 -8.25 -6.17
C LEU A 155 -15.90 -8.91 -4.80
N GLU A 156 -16.13 -10.24 -4.77
CA GLU A 156 -16.19 -11.03 -3.55
C GLU A 156 -14.82 -11.44 -3.01
N LYS A 157 -13.74 -11.22 -3.78
CA LYS A 157 -12.37 -11.42 -3.31
C LYS A 157 -11.96 -10.32 -2.34
N ASN A 158 -11.05 -10.64 -1.43
CA ASN A 158 -10.57 -9.69 -0.43
C ASN A 158 -9.65 -8.64 -1.05
N LYS A 159 -9.72 -7.41 -0.57
CA LYS A 159 -8.81 -6.32 -0.95
C LYS A 159 -7.38 -6.67 -0.57
N LEU A 160 -6.43 -6.22 -1.37
CA LEU A 160 -5.02 -6.38 -1.08
C LEU A 160 -4.49 -5.24 -0.20
N MET A 161 -3.45 -5.51 0.52
CA MET A 161 -2.66 -4.52 1.23
C MET A 161 -1.67 -3.86 0.25
N ALA A 162 -1.65 -2.53 0.20
CA ALA A 162 -0.69 -1.78 -0.63
C ALA A 162 0.50 -1.24 0.19
N GLY A 163 0.54 -1.54 1.48
CA GLY A 163 1.60 -1.06 2.39
C GLY A 163 2.86 -1.92 2.42
N VAL A 164 2.82 -3.15 1.89
CA VAL A 164 3.97 -4.05 1.73
C VAL A 164 3.81 -4.79 0.42
N ILE A 165 4.82 -4.73 -0.44
CA ILE A 165 4.83 -5.35 -1.76
C ILE A 165 6.22 -5.96 -2.00
N ILE A 166 6.29 -7.23 -2.38
CA ILE A 166 7.54 -7.94 -2.64
C ILE A 166 7.48 -8.48 -4.07
N ILE A 167 8.42 -8.05 -4.91
CA ILE A 167 8.39 -8.30 -6.36
C ILE A 167 9.78 -8.74 -6.83
N LYS A 168 9.83 -9.83 -7.57
CA LYS A 168 10.98 -10.19 -8.41
C LYS A 168 10.85 -9.47 -9.75
N LYS A 169 11.93 -8.87 -10.25
CA LYS A 169 11.92 -8.25 -11.57
C LYS A 169 11.79 -9.32 -12.64
N THR A 170 10.63 -9.35 -13.27
CA THR A 170 10.30 -10.16 -14.46
C THR A 170 9.56 -9.30 -15.47
N PRO A 171 9.50 -9.68 -16.75
CA PRO A 171 8.72 -8.95 -17.76
C PRO A 171 7.25 -8.78 -17.34
N ASP A 172 6.63 -9.82 -16.79
CA ASP A 172 5.22 -9.78 -16.33
C ASP A 172 5.02 -8.77 -15.20
N MET A 173 5.89 -8.79 -14.18
CA MET A 173 5.79 -7.85 -13.07
C MET A 173 6.09 -6.42 -13.50
N MET A 174 7.04 -6.21 -14.42
CA MET A 174 7.28 -4.88 -15.00
C MET A 174 6.03 -4.36 -15.72
N MET A 175 5.36 -5.22 -16.50
CA MET A 175 4.11 -4.88 -17.19
C MET A 175 3.00 -4.51 -16.18
N VAL A 176 2.77 -5.32 -15.16
CA VAL A 176 1.73 -5.09 -14.15
C VAL A 176 1.95 -3.78 -13.40
N ILE A 177 3.18 -3.54 -12.93
CA ILE A 177 3.49 -2.30 -12.20
C ILE A 177 3.40 -1.07 -13.11
N LYS A 178 3.81 -1.20 -14.38
CA LYS A 178 3.64 -0.12 -15.38
C LYS A 178 2.16 0.21 -15.59
N GLN A 179 1.31 -0.78 -15.75
CA GLN A 179 -0.12 -0.57 -15.91
C GLN A 179 -0.75 0.07 -14.65
N TRP A 180 -0.33 -0.33 -13.45
CA TRP A 180 -0.75 0.33 -12.22
C TRP A 180 -0.36 1.81 -12.23
N LEU A 181 0.89 2.11 -12.59
CA LEU A 181 1.35 3.49 -12.74
C LEU A 181 0.52 4.27 -13.78
N ASP A 182 0.23 3.64 -14.92
CA ASP A 182 -0.54 4.28 -15.99
C ASP A 182 -1.98 4.61 -15.55
N VAL A 183 -2.66 3.68 -14.91
CA VAL A 183 -4.00 3.93 -14.34
C VAL A 183 -3.95 5.08 -13.33
N MET A 184 -3.00 5.03 -12.39
CA MET A 184 -2.86 6.07 -11.37
C MET A 184 -2.55 7.45 -11.97
N THR A 185 -1.78 7.50 -13.06
CA THR A 185 -1.34 8.75 -13.70
C THR A 185 -2.39 9.32 -14.66
N PHE A 186 -2.97 8.47 -15.51
CA PHE A 186 -3.83 8.92 -16.62
C PHE A 186 -5.32 8.82 -16.31
N ARG A 187 -5.72 8.15 -15.24
CA ARG A 187 -7.10 8.02 -14.79
C ARG A 187 -7.25 8.47 -13.32
N PRO A 188 -6.90 9.75 -13.03
CA PRO A 188 -7.04 10.28 -11.66
C PRO A 188 -8.48 10.22 -11.15
N ASP A 189 -9.46 10.23 -12.07
CA ASP A 189 -10.87 10.01 -11.78
C ASP A 189 -11.15 8.66 -11.12
N LEU A 190 -10.38 7.61 -11.41
CA LEU A 190 -10.52 6.29 -10.79
C LEU A 190 -9.86 6.20 -9.40
N VAL A 191 -8.93 7.10 -9.13
CA VAL A 191 -8.13 7.12 -7.89
C VAL A 191 -8.76 8.02 -6.83
N ALA A 192 -9.33 9.15 -7.23
CA ALA A 192 -9.98 10.11 -6.34
C ALA A 192 -11.15 9.50 -5.55
N ASP A 193 -11.58 10.19 -4.50
CA ASP A 193 -12.85 9.87 -3.84
C ASP A 193 -14.02 9.89 -4.84
N PRO A 194 -15.12 9.18 -4.53
CA PRO A 194 -16.35 9.32 -5.31
C PRO A 194 -16.82 10.77 -5.33
N LEU A 195 -17.34 11.22 -6.47
CA LEU A 195 -18.02 12.51 -6.55
C LEU A 195 -19.34 12.46 -5.75
N LEU A 196 -19.79 13.60 -5.24
CA LEU A 196 -21.01 13.70 -4.43
C LEU A 196 -22.26 13.11 -5.11
N PHE A 197 -22.33 13.19 -6.43
CA PHE A 197 -23.44 12.66 -7.22
C PHE A 197 -23.18 11.27 -7.81
N GLU A 198 -21.99 10.70 -7.60
CA GLU A 198 -21.66 9.35 -8.05
C GLU A 198 -22.40 8.33 -7.18
N LYS A 199 -23.38 7.65 -7.76
CA LYS A 199 -24.12 6.60 -7.06
C LYS A 199 -23.19 5.45 -6.69
N GLN A 200 -23.23 5.06 -5.45
CA GLN A 200 -22.50 3.90 -4.92
C GLN A 200 -23.48 2.77 -4.60
N SER A 201 -22.97 1.52 -4.59
CA SER A 201 -23.76 0.39 -4.11
C SER A 201 -24.07 0.56 -2.62
N LEU A 202 -25.16 -0.06 -2.12
CA LEU A 202 -25.54 -0.04 -0.70
C LEU A 202 -24.46 -0.64 0.21
N GLU A 203 -23.62 -1.50 -0.33
CA GLU A 203 -22.53 -2.16 0.40
C GLU A 203 -21.23 -1.33 0.41
N PHE A 204 -21.17 -0.20 -0.30
CA PHE A 204 -19.96 0.62 -0.40
C PHE A 204 -19.66 1.30 0.93
N SER A 205 -18.46 1.09 1.44
CA SER A 205 -17.96 1.71 2.68
C SER A 205 -17.00 2.87 2.41
N SER A 206 -15.99 2.65 1.59
CA SER A 206 -14.98 3.68 1.29
C SER A 206 -14.12 3.26 0.09
N HIS A 207 -13.68 4.23 -0.69
CA HIS A 207 -12.67 4.01 -1.72
C HIS A 207 -11.27 4.06 -1.13
N ARG A 208 -10.40 3.13 -1.54
CA ARG A 208 -9.03 2.99 -1.01
C ARG A 208 -7.95 3.36 -2.01
N HIS A 209 -8.27 4.24 -2.94
CA HIS A 209 -7.32 4.91 -3.84
C HIS A 209 -6.37 3.92 -4.55
N ASP A 210 -5.07 4.07 -4.33
CA ASP A 210 -4.01 3.20 -4.86
C ASP A 210 -4.25 1.71 -4.55
N GLN A 211 -4.70 1.40 -3.35
CA GLN A 211 -4.99 0.04 -2.90
C GLN A 211 -6.16 -0.58 -3.68
N SER A 212 -7.22 0.18 -3.99
CA SER A 212 -8.36 -0.32 -4.77
C SER A 212 -7.95 -0.64 -6.20
N VAL A 213 -7.16 0.25 -6.83
CA VAL A 213 -6.64 0.03 -8.19
C VAL A 213 -5.71 -1.17 -8.22
N LEU A 214 -4.73 -1.25 -7.30
CA LEU A 214 -3.82 -2.39 -7.19
C LEU A 214 -4.59 -3.70 -7.01
N SER A 215 -5.61 -3.69 -6.14
CA SER A 215 -6.41 -4.89 -5.88
C SER A 215 -7.14 -5.36 -7.13
N ALA A 216 -7.79 -4.48 -7.89
CA ALA A 216 -8.46 -4.86 -9.14
C ALA A 216 -7.48 -5.48 -10.14
N MET A 217 -6.30 -4.85 -10.31
CA MET A 217 -5.29 -5.32 -11.25
C MET A 217 -4.72 -6.68 -10.85
N ILE A 218 -4.29 -6.84 -9.60
CA ILE A 218 -3.71 -8.11 -9.15
C ILE A 218 -4.75 -9.24 -9.18
N ARG A 219 -6.03 -8.96 -8.87
CA ARG A 219 -7.11 -9.95 -9.01
C ARG A 219 -7.34 -10.39 -10.45
N TYR A 220 -7.09 -9.51 -11.42
CA TYR A 220 -7.12 -9.88 -12.83
C TYR A 220 -5.94 -10.79 -13.24
N TYR A 221 -4.77 -10.56 -12.65
CA TYR A 221 -3.55 -11.28 -13.01
C TYR A 221 -3.27 -12.52 -12.15
N GLU A 222 -3.94 -12.73 -11.01
CA GLU A 222 -3.58 -13.76 -10.03
C GLU A 222 -3.54 -15.20 -10.58
N ASP A 223 -4.37 -15.50 -11.59
CA ASP A 223 -4.40 -16.81 -12.26
C ASP A 223 -3.64 -16.81 -13.63
N LYS A 224 -3.04 -15.68 -14.03
CA LYS A 224 -2.40 -15.49 -15.34
C LYS A 224 -0.88 -15.40 -15.27
N ILE A 225 -0.36 -14.96 -14.14
CA ILE A 225 1.08 -14.81 -13.88
C ILE A 225 1.44 -15.48 -12.55
N ASN A 226 2.73 -15.75 -12.36
CA ASN A 226 3.21 -16.55 -11.24
C ASN A 226 3.35 -15.76 -9.93
N ILE A 227 2.25 -15.23 -9.40
CA ILE A 227 2.22 -14.50 -8.13
C ILE A 227 1.68 -15.36 -6.99
N LEU A 228 1.93 -14.92 -5.76
CA LEU A 228 1.40 -15.50 -4.54
C LEU A 228 0.61 -14.44 -3.76
N ILE A 229 -0.62 -14.75 -3.39
CA ILE A 229 -1.42 -13.93 -2.49
C ILE A 229 -1.54 -14.66 -1.16
N LYS A 230 -1.10 -14.01 -0.08
CA LYS A 230 -1.14 -14.53 1.29
C LYS A 230 -2.03 -13.65 2.15
N ASP A 231 -2.54 -14.19 3.25
CA ASP A 231 -3.18 -13.36 4.26
C ASP A 231 -2.16 -12.42 4.91
N GLU A 232 -2.57 -11.17 5.12
CA GLU A 232 -1.71 -10.16 5.72
C GLU A 232 -1.39 -10.51 7.18
N MET A 233 -0.21 -10.09 7.62
CA MET A 233 0.35 -10.38 8.93
C MET A 233 0.85 -9.12 9.64
N SER A 234 0.54 -7.94 9.12
CA SER A 234 1.10 -6.67 9.57
C SER A 234 0.27 -5.96 10.65
N GLU A 235 -1.01 -6.29 10.76
CA GLU A 235 -1.94 -5.63 11.68
C GLU A 235 -1.96 -6.28 13.09
N TYR A 236 -1.29 -7.42 13.27
CA TYR A 236 -1.25 -8.18 14.52
C TYR A 236 0.17 -8.57 14.88
N ASP A 237 0.47 -8.62 16.17
CA ASP A 237 1.73 -9.14 16.64
C ASP A 237 1.72 -10.69 16.60
N HIS A 238 2.71 -11.28 15.94
CA HIS A 238 2.95 -12.71 15.89
C HIS A 238 4.41 -13.03 15.53
N ASP A 239 4.86 -14.27 15.79
CA ASP A 239 6.27 -14.65 15.78
C ASP A 239 6.98 -14.46 14.42
N ASN A 240 6.29 -14.70 13.32
CA ASN A 240 6.86 -14.58 11.96
C ASN A 240 6.53 -13.27 11.27
N GLN A 241 6.06 -12.27 12.01
CA GLN A 241 5.70 -10.98 11.44
C GLN A 241 6.90 -10.28 10.81
N ILE A 242 6.85 -10.02 9.51
CA ILE A 242 7.92 -9.30 8.80
C ILE A 242 7.78 -7.79 8.90
N VAL A 243 6.55 -7.29 8.96
CA VAL A 243 6.20 -5.87 9.02
C VAL A 243 5.03 -5.67 9.98
N LYS A 244 5.12 -4.64 10.83
CA LYS A 244 4.00 -4.16 11.65
C LYS A 244 3.46 -2.86 11.06
N ALA A 245 2.16 -2.81 10.81
CA ALA A 245 1.46 -1.61 10.31
C ALA A 245 1.18 -0.62 11.45
N SER A 246 2.23 -0.05 12.02
CA SER A 246 2.15 0.85 13.19
C SER A 246 1.58 2.22 12.89
N ARG A 247 1.46 2.59 11.61
CA ARG A 247 0.97 3.90 11.12
C ARG A 247 1.68 5.07 11.80
N ARG A 248 2.99 4.93 12.04
CA ARG A 248 3.80 5.99 12.65
C ARG A 248 3.86 7.20 11.74
N VAL A 249 3.50 8.33 12.29
CA VAL A 249 3.56 9.64 11.66
C VAL A 249 4.46 10.53 12.52
N ASP A 250 5.25 11.36 11.89
CA ASP A 250 6.08 12.33 12.60
C ASP A 250 5.15 13.34 13.29
N LYS A 251 5.33 13.49 14.59
CA LYS A 251 4.64 14.53 15.33
C LYS A 251 5.32 15.86 15.01
N THR A 252 4.68 16.71 14.23
CA THR A 252 5.09 18.10 14.12
C THR A 252 4.95 18.78 15.48
N GLU A 253 5.76 19.79 15.75
CA GLU A 253 5.68 20.57 17.02
C GLU A 253 4.26 21.05 17.27
N GLU A 254 3.54 21.47 16.23
CA GLU A 254 2.13 21.88 16.31
C GLU A 254 1.21 20.71 16.72
N ASN A 255 1.46 19.50 16.22
CA ASN A 255 0.67 18.32 16.61
C ASN A 255 1.05 17.82 18.01
N GLN A 256 2.31 18.01 18.43
CA GLN A 256 2.73 17.76 19.81
C GLN A 256 2.03 18.72 20.79
N LEU A 257 1.99 20.01 20.45
CA LEU A 257 1.33 21.04 21.24
C LEU A 257 -0.19 20.78 21.32
N LYS A 258 -0.85 20.47 20.19
CA LYS A 258 -2.29 20.11 20.16
C LYS A 258 -2.58 18.85 20.98
N SER A 259 -1.73 17.84 20.93
CA SER A 259 -1.84 16.61 21.73
C SER A 259 -1.65 16.91 23.22
N PHE A 260 -0.68 17.75 23.56
CA PHE A 260 -0.43 18.20 24.93
C PHE A 260 -1.60 19.01 25.50
N LEU A 261 -2.10 19.98 24.75
CA LEU A 261 -3.28 20.78 25.15
C LEU A 261 -4.53 19.92 25.33
N LYS A 262 -4.74 18.94 24.45
CA LYS A 262 -5.83 17.97 24.57
C LYS A 262 -5.70 17.09 25.83
N SER A 263 -4.47 16.70 26.20
CA SER A 263 -4.22 15.94 27.42
C SER A 263 -4.48 16.75 28.68
N ILE A 264 -4.12 18.05 28.68
CA ILE A 264 -4.44 18.97 29.78
C ILE A 264 -5.96 19.16 29.90
N TYR A 265 -6.65 19.40 28.79
CA TYR A 265 -8.11 19.55 28.78
C TYR A 265 -8.84 18.34 29.38
N HIS A 266 -8.39 17.11 29.02
CA HIS A 266 -8.97 15.92 29.63
C HIS A 266 -8.65 15.73 31.10
N ARG A 267 -7.49 16.22 31.59
CA ARG A 267 -7.14 16.19 33.03
C ARG A 267 -7.92 17.21 33.87
N ILE A 268 -8.37 18.31 33.27
CA ILE A 268 -9.15 19.35 33.96
C ILE A 268 -10.64 18.98 34.01
N LYS A 269 -11.07 18.09 33.09
CA LYS A 269 -12.49 17.73 32.97
C LYS A 269 -12.86 16.44 33.71
N ASN A 270 -11.87 15.73 34.24
CA ASN A 270 -11.99 14.60 35.15
C ASN A 270 -11.52 14.99 36.56
#